data_da56af209f114ecd30f719feaf72194b
#
_entry.id   da56af209f114ecd30f719feaf72194b
#
_cell.length_a   1.000
_cell.length_b   1.000
_cell.length_c   1.000
_cell.angle_alpha   90.00
_cell.angle_beta   90.00
_cell.angle_gamma   90.00
#
_symmetry.space_group_name_H-M   'P 1'
#
loop_
_entity.id
_entity.type
_entity.pdbx_description
1 polymer ?
#
loop_
_entity_poly.entity_id
_entity_poly.type
_entity_poly.pdbx_seq_one_letter_code
_entity_poly.pdbx_strand_id
1 'polypeptide(L)'
;MFFGDILCFSGAGRREPREAKYNMSMKVYQAGIDIGSTTVKLVVTDEEGRTLFSDYRRHCARTQETLADLLRDVRGRLGSCCLRVGMTGSGALSLADALHVTFEQEVVAVAEALEAAAPGTDVAIELGGEDAKIIYFTGGVEERMNGVCAGGTGSFIDQMAALLKTDAAGLNDLAANYHEIYPIAARCGVFAKSD
;
A
#
# COMPACT_ATOMS: atom_id res chain seq x y z
N MET A 1 -13.45 8.10 -13.61
CA MET A 1 -14.02 9.08 -12.63
C MET A 1 -14.75 8.23 -11.59
N PHE A 2 -14.06 7.85 -10.51
CA PHE A 2 -14.58 6.94 -9.49
C PHE A 2 -15.27 7.76 -8.41
N PHE A 3 -16.56 7.50 -8.18
CA PHE A 3 -17.31 8.07 -7.07
C PHE A 3 -17.09 7.18 -5.84
N GLY A 4 -15.98 7.39 -5.12
CA GLY A 4 -15.79 6.75 -3.82
C GLY A 4 -16.68 7.40 -2.77
N ASP A 5 -17.20 6.59 -1.84
CA ASP A 5 -17.95 7.07 -0.69
C ASP A 5 -17.06 7.94 0.23
N ILE A 6 -17.68 8.89 0.93
CA ILE A 6 -16.94 9.89 1.70
C ILE A 6 -17.01 9.55 3.18
N LEU A 7 -15.82 9.43 3.81
CA LEU A 7 -15.67 9.31 5.26
C LEU A 7 -15.41 10.69 5.86
N CYS A 8 -16.31 11.16 6.75
CA CYS A 8 -16.17 12.45 7.41
C CYS A 8 -15.78 12.29 8.88
N PHE A 9 -14.77 13.03 9.31
CA PHE A 9 -14.34 13.13 10.71
C PHE A 9 -14.89 14.41 11.32
N SER A 10 -16.05 14.35 12.02
CA SER A 10 -16.55 15.45 12.80
C SER A 10 -16.14 15.32 14.27
N GLY A 11 -16.01 16.45 14.97
CA GLY A 11 -15.56 16.51 16.36
C GLY A 11 -16.50 15.92 17.43
N ALA A 12 -17.68 15.41 17.05
CA ALA A 12 -18.64 14.80 17.96
C ALA A 12 -18.76 13.33 17.65
N GLY A 13 -18.30 12.48 18.55
CA GLY A 13 -18.35 11.02 18.45
C GLY A 13 -19.78 10.47 18.47
N ARG A 14 -20.45 10.46 17.34
CA ARG A 14 -21.61 9.61 17.06
C ARG A 14 -21.56 9.18 15.60
N ARG A 15 -21.65 7.88 15.39
CA ARG A 15 -21.93 7.27 14.09
C ARG A 15 -23.38 7.63 13.73
N GLU A 16 -23.59 8.41 12.68
CA GLU A 16 -24.87 8.41 11.97
C GLU A 16 -24.64 7.80 10.58
N PRO A 17 -25.33 6.70 10.27
CA PRO A 17 -25.32 6.15 8.93
C PRO A 17 -26.29 6.95 8.06
N ARG A 18 -25.81 7.26 6.85
CA ARG A 18 -26.62 7.70 5.70
C ARG A 18 -27.30 9.07 5.86
N GLU A 19 -26.79 10.02 5.11
CA GLU A 19 -27.23 11.43 5.01
C GLU A 19 -26.64 12.39 6.05
N ALA A 20 -25.31 12.37 6.25
CA ALA A 20 -24.67 13.54 6.80
C ALA A 20 -24.87 14.70 5.79
N LYS A 21 -25.83 15.61 6.10
CA LYS A 21 -25.92 16.90 5.41
C LYS A 21 -24.52 17.49 5.46
N TYR A 22 -23.86 17.53 4.31
CA TYR A 22 -22.55 18.14 4.15
C TYR A 22 -22.60 19.53 4.78
N ASN A 23 -21.89 19.73 5.86
CA ASN A 23 -21.57 21.06 6.30
C ASN A 23 -20.65 21.62 5.21
N MET A 24 -21.15 22.50 4.34
CA MET A 24 -20.49 23.04 3.13
C MET A 24 -19.15 23.74 3.40
N SER A 25 -18.63 23.71 4.65
CA SER A 25 -17.34 24.29 5.04
C SER A 25 -16.23 23.27 5.27
N MET A 26 -16.48 21.95 5.22
CA MET A 26 -15.44 20.94 5.44
C MET A 26 -14.69 20.67 4.15
N LYS A 27 -13.35 20.70 4.25
CA LYS A 27 -12.47 20.31 3.14
C LYS A 27 -12.61 18.82 2.86
N VAL A 28 -12.67 18.47 1.57
CA VAL A 28 -12.66 17.07 1.10
C VAL A 28 -11.30 16.78 0.50
N TYR A 29 -10.66 15.72 0.95
CA TYR A 29 -9.39 15.24 0.43
C TYR A 29 -9.55 13.86 -0.22
N GLN A 30 -8.63 13.48 -1.09
CA GLN A 30 -8.57 12.12 -1.64
C GLN A 30 -7.74 11.24 -0.71
N ALA A 31 -8.15 10.00 -0.51
CA ALA A 31 -7.40 9.04 0.30
C ALA A 31 -7.33 7.68 -0.40
N GLY A 32 -6.13 7.17 -0.55
CA GLY A 32 -5.85 5.81 -1.02
C GLY A 32 -5.38 4.95 0.14
N ILE A 33 -5.99 3.78 0.31
CA ILE A 33 -5.65 2.81 1.35
C ILE A 33 -5.30 1.49 0.68
N ASP A 34 -4.08 1.00 0.92
CA ASP A 34 -3.65 -0.32 0.49
C ASP A 34 -3.47 -1.22 1.72
N ILE A 35 -4.21 -2.33 1.77
CA ILE A 35 -4.12 -3.34 2.81
C ILE A 35 -3.57 -4.62 2.21
N GLY A 36 -2.25 -4.78 2.29
CA GLY A 36 -1.57 -6.01 1.90
C GLY A 36 -1.58 -7.06 3.01
N SER A 37 -0.95 -8.20 2.75
CA SER A 37 -0.84 -9.32 3.68
C SER A 37 -0.10 -8.99 4.99
N THR A 38 0.83 -8.03 4.96
CA THR A 38 1.69 -7.68 6.10
C THR A 38 1.59 -6.21 6.52
N THR A 39 1.08 -5.34 5.65
CA THR A 39 1.16 -3.89 5.83
C THR A 39 -0.14 -3.17 5.49
N VAL A 40 -0.35 -2.01 6.12
CA VAL A 40 -1.36 -1.02 5.73
C VAL A 40 -0.63 0.24 5.31
N LYS A 41 -0.99 0.77 4.16
CA LYS A 41 -0.50 2.03 3.62
C LYS A 41 -1.66 3.00 3.47
N LEU A 42 -1.43 4.27 3.76
CA LEU A 42 -2.41 5.33 3.61
C LEU A 42 -1.75 6.56 3.03
N VAL A 43 -2.30 7.06 1.93
CA VAL A 43 -1.91 8.33 1.33
C VAL A 43 -3.13 9.24 1.27
N VAL A 44 -2.95 10.50 1.65
CA VAL A 44 -3.98 11.54 1.51
C VAL A 44 -3.43 12.67 0.67
N THR A 45 -4.19 13.08 -0.36
CA THR A 45 -3.83 14.17 -1.25
C THR A 45 -4.90 15.26 -1.27
N ASP A 46 -4.51 16.46 -1.66
CA ASP A 46 -5.45 17.54 -1.98
C ASP A 46 -6.02 17.40 -3.41
N GLU A 47 -6.81 18.39 -3.82
CA GLU A 47 -7.45 18.42 -5.15
C GLU A 47 -6.42 18.57 -6.28
N GLU A 48 -5.26 19.14 -5.99
CA GLU A 48 -4.15 19.29 -6.92
C GLU A 48 -3.21 18.07 -6.96
N GLY A 49 -3.52 17.01 -6.19
CA GLY A 49 -2.72 15.78 -6.12
C GLY A 49 -1.49 15.87 -5.23
N ARG A 50 -1.31 16.96 -4.45
CA ARG A 50 -0.18 17.09 -3.53
C ARG A 50 -0.40 16.22 -2.31
N THR A 51 0.61 15.44 -1.93
CA THR A 51 0.56 14.58 -0.76
C THR A 51 0.57 15.40 0.54
N LEU A 52 -0.50 15.29 1.31
CA LEU A 52 -0.66 15.93 2.62
C LEU A 52 -0.26 14.99 3.76
N PHE A 53 -0.48 13.70 3.58
CA PHE A 53 -0.14 12.64 4.51
C PHE A 53 0.22 11.38 3.74
N SER A 54 1.26 10.68 4.19
CA SER A 54 1.56 9.31 3.75
C SER A 54 2.20 8.56 4.90
N ASP A 55 1.79 7.31 5.07
CA ASP A 55 2.39 6.43 6.06
C ASP A 55 2.25 4.96 5.63
N TYR A 56 3.19 4.15 6.08
CA TYR A 56 3.34 2.73 5.78
C TYR A 56 3.61 1.98 7.07
N ARG A 57 2.69 1.09 7.49
CA ARG A 57 2.80 0.37 8.77
C ARG A 57 2.61 -1.12 8.63
N ARG A 58 3.42 -1.90 9.35
CA ARG A 58 3.16 -3.32 9.55
C ARG A 58 1.99 -3.49 10.50
N HIS A 59 1.00 -4.31 10.11
CA HIS A 59 -0.19 -4.52 10.94
C HIS A 59 -0.05 -5.68 11.93
N CYS A 60 0.90 -6.60 11.76
CA CYS A 60 1.11 -7.73 12.66
C CYS A 60 -0.21 -8.46 13.01
N ALA A 61 -1.03 -8.78 12.01
CA ALA A 61 -2.38 -9.34 12.09
C ALA A 61 -3.44 -8.44 12.78
N ARG A 62 -3.14 -7.17 13.08
CA ARG A 62 -4.06 -6.18 13.68
C ARG A 62 -4.43 -5.10 12.66
N THR A 63 -4.95 -5.53 11.52
CA THR A 63 -5.21 -4.66 10.36
C THR A 63 -6.16 -3.50 10.68
N GLN A 64 -7.30 -3.79 11.34
CA GLN A 64 -8.29 -2.77 11.66
C GLN A 64 -7.77 -1.74 12.67
N GLU A 65 -7.02 -2.19 13.68
CA GLU A 65 -6.40 -1.29 14.67
C GLU A 65 -5.37 -0.39 14.00
N THR A 66 -4.50 -0.96 13.15
CA THR A 66 -3.48 -0.21 12.41
C THR A 66 -4.11 0.84 11.49
N LEU A 67 -5.18 0.49 10.76
CA LEU A 67 -5.89 1.45 9.94
C LEU A 67 -6.54 2.54 10.79
N ALA A 68 -7.16 2.18 11.92
CA ALA A 68 -7.77 3.15 12.82
C ALA A 68 -6.72 4.14 13.38
N ASP A 69 -5.51 3.69 13.68
CA ASP A 69 -4.41 4.54 14.13
C ASP A 69 -3.96 5.50 13.03
N LEU A 70 -3.78 5.00 11.79
CA LEU A 70 -3.46 5.84 10.64
C LEU A 70 -4.51 6.93 10.42
N LEU A 71 -5.79 6.59 10.49
CA LEU A 71 -6.87 7.56 10.34
C LEU A 71 -6.91 8.58 11.49
N ARG A 72 -6.54 8.19 12.72
CA ARG A 72 -6.38 9.14 13.85
C ARG A 72 -5.24 10.12 13.59
N ASP A 73 -4.14 9.65 13.02
CA ASP A 73 -2.99 10.52 12.69
C ASP A 73 -3.33 11.50 11.56
N VAL A 74 -4.06 11.04 10.52
CA VAL A 74 -4.61 11.93 9.48
C VAL A 74 -5.47 13.02 10.13
N ARG A 75 -6.39 12.63 11.02
CA ARG A 75 -7.23 13.60 11.74
C ARG A 75 -6.42 14.55 12.62
N GLY A 76 -5.39 14.06 13.29
CA GLY A 76 -4.47 14.86 14.08
C GLY A 76 -3.74 15.91 13.25
N ARG A 77 -3.35 15.54 12.01
CA ARG A 77 -2.60 16.40 11.10
C ARG A 77 -3.47 17.38 10.29
N LEU A 78 -4.63 16.93 9.81
CA LEU A 78 -5.49 17.70 8.90
C LEU A 78 -6.71 18.32 9.61
N GLY A 79 -6.97 17.96 10.85
CA GLY A 79 -8.13 18.41 11.60
C GLY A 79 -9.44 17.74 11.17
N SER A 80 -10.55 18.47 11.31
CA SER A 80 -11.87 17.98 10.84
C SER A 80 -11.98 18.13 9.33
N CYS A 81 -12.06 17.01 8.63
CA CYS A 81 -12.15 16.95 7.18
C CYS A 81 -12.97 15.74 6.72
N CYS A 82 -13.29 15.70 5.45
CA CYS A 82 -13.87 14.53 4.79
C CYS A 82 -12.82 13.91 3.87
N LEU A 83 -12.81 12.58 3.78
CA LEU A 83 -11.97 11.82 2.88
C LEU A 83 -12.83 11.09 1.85
N ARG A 84 -12.54 11.28 0.58
CA ARG A 84 -13.01 10.39 -0.48
C ARG A 84 -12.04 9.23 -0.57
N VAL A 85 -12.51 8.04 -0.22
CA VAL A 85 -11.65 6.88 0.01
C VAL A 85 -11.78 5.87 -1.12
N GLY A 86 -10.62 5.43 -1.66
CA GLY A 86 -10.47 4.21 -2.45
C GLY A 86 -9.60 3.23 -1.68
N MET A 87 -9.94 1.94 -1.73
CA MET A 87 -9.18 0.87 -1.08
C MET A 87 -8.70 -0.16 -2.08
N THR A 88 -7.51 -0.68 -1.86
CA THR A 88 -6.91 -1.78 -2.62
C THR A 88 -6.15 -2.71 -1.69
N GLY A 89 -5.64 -3.79 -2.23
CA GLY A 89 -4.85 -4.76 -1.49
C GLY A 89 -5.60 -6.04 -1.14
N SER A 90 -4.87 -7.14 -1.02
CA SER A 90 -5.42 -8.49 -0.80
C SER A 90 -6.23 -8.62 0.50
N GLY A 91 -5.97 -7.77 1.52
CA GLY A 91 -6.69 -7.73 2.79
C GLY A 91 -7.82 -6.70 2.86
N ALA A 92 -8.07 -5.91 1.80
CA ALA A 92 -8.94 -4.74 1.88
C ALA A 92 -10.42 -5.02 1.59
N LEU A 93 -10.75 -6.06 0.80
CA LEU A 93 -12.10 -6.24 0.24
C LEU A 93 -13.21 -6.25 1.31
N SER A 94 -13.08 -7.07 2.33
CA SER A 94 -14.09 -7.18 3.40
C SER A 94 -14.22 -5.90 4.22
N LEU A 95 -13.14 -5.13 4.34
CA LEU A 95 -13.16 -3.87 5.08
C LEU A 95 -13.75 -2.74 4.22
N ALA A 96 -13.47 -2.73 2.92
CA ALA A 96 -14.08 -1.82 1.96
C ALA A 96 -15.60 -1.99 1.93
N ASP A 97 -16.08 -3.24 1.88
CA ASP A 97 -17.51 -3.56 1.98
C ASP A 97 -18.12 -3.07 3.30
N ALA A 98 -17.48 -3.33 4.42
CA ALA A 98 -17.96 -2.92 5.73
C ALA A 98 -18.01 -1.40 5.93
N LEU A 99 -17.10 -0.67 5.28
CA LEU A 99 -17.02 0.78 5.30
C LEU A 99 -17.84 1.44 4.17
N HIS A 100 -18.39 0.66 3.25
CA HIS A 100 -19.06 1.12 2.04
C HIS A 100 -18.20 2.08 1.21
N VAL A 101 -16.93 1.73 1.00
CA VAL A 101 -16.00 2.49 0.16
C VAL A 101 -15.61 1.67 -1.08
N THR A 102 -15.19 2.36 -2.13
CA THR A 102 -14.77 1.73 -3.38
C THR A 102 -13.56 0.85 -3.16
N PHE A 103 -13.62 -0.40 -3.65
CA PHE A 103 -12.48 -1.31 -3.75
C PHE A 103 -12.00 -1.36 -5.20
N GLU A 104 -10.69 -1.28 -5.38
CA GLU A 104 -10.03 -1.42 -6.67
C GLU A 104 -9.01 -2.56 -6.62
N GLN A 105 -8.88 -3.30 -7.72
CA GLN A 105 -7.87 -4.35 -7.81
C GLN A 105 -6.46 -3.76 -7.86
N GLU A 106 -5.49 -4.42 -7.21
CA GLU A 106 -4.11 -3.95 -7.12
C GLU A 106 -3.50 -3.66 -8.50
N VAL A 107 -3.68 -4.56 -9.46
CA VAL A 107 -3.13 -4.39 -10.81
C VAL A 107 -3.68 -3.15 -11.52
N VAL A 108 -4.95 -2.81 -11.30
CA VAL A 108 -5.59 -1.61 -11.86
C VAL A 108 -5.06 -0.36 -11.16
N ALA A 109 -5.00 -0.39 -9.83
CA ALA A 109 -4.47 0.73 -9.04
C ALA A 109 -3.00 1.02 -9.38
N VAL A 110 -2.16 -0.01 -9.57
CA VAL A 110 -0.76 0.14 -10.00
C VAL A 110 -0.67 0.70 -11.42
N ALA A 111 -1.50 0.20 -12.35
CA ALA A 111 -1.51 0.68 -13.73
C ALA A 111 -1.88 2.17 -13.81
N GLU A 112 -2.94 2.60 -13.12
CA GLU A 112 -3.35 4.01 -13.07
C GLU A 112 -2.29 4.91 -12.42
N ALA A 113 -1.66 4.42 -11.33
CA ALA A 113 -0.61 5.17 -10.65
C ALA A 113 0.63 5.35 -11.55
N LEU A 114 1.02 4.33 -12.31
CA LEU A 114 2.16 4.40 -13.22
C LEU A 114 1.85 5.26 -14.45
N GLU A 115 0.64 5.21 -14.99
CA GLU A 115 0.24 6.11 -16.09
C GLU A 115 0.35 7.59 -15.67
N ALA A 116 0.01 7.90 -14.41
CA ALA A 116 0.08 9.25 -13.88
C ALA A 116 1.52 9.68 -13.49
N ALA A 117 2.30 8.80 -12.86
CA ALA A 117 3.60 9.16 -12.26
C ALA A 117 4.80 8.83 -13.14
N ALA A 118 4.69 7.81 -14.00
CA ALA A 118 5.77 7.32 -14.87
C ALA A 118 5.20 6.84 -16.22
N PRO A 119 4.60 7.74 -17.02
CA PRO A 119 4.00 7.37 -18.31
C PRO A 119 5.05 6.74 -19.24
N GLY A 120 4.64 5.71 -19.97
CA GLY A 120 5.52 4.94 -20.85
C GLY A 120 6.31 3.84 -20.14
N THR A 121 5.94 3.46 -18.93
CA THR A 121 6.47 2.28 -18.26
C THR A 121 6.01 1.02 -18.99
N ASP A 122 6.94 0.19 -19.44
CA ASP A 122 6.63 -1.09 -20.10
C ASP A 122 6.40 -2.22 -19.09
N VAL A 123 7.09 -2.19 -17.96
CA VAL A 123 7.07 -3.26 -16.96
C VAL A 123 7.15 -2.68 -15.55
N ALA A 124 6.33 -3.20 -14.64
CA ALA A 124 6.45 -2.97 -13.21
C ALA A 124 6.78 -4.29 -12.48
N ILE A 125 7.64 -4.21 -11.47
CA ILE A 125 7.92 -5.32 -10.56
C ILE A 125 7.47 -4.88 -9.16
N GLU A 126 6.50 -5.60 -8.61
CA GLU A 126 6.00 -5.39 -7.26
C GLU A 126 6.53 -6.49 -6.35
N LEU A 127 7.16 -6.10 -5.24
CA LEU A 127 7.64 -6.99 -4.20
C LEU A 127 6.74 -6.85 -2.98
N GLY A 128 5.65 -7.62 -2.96
CA GLY A 128 4.72 -7.70 -1.83
C GLY A 128 5.33 -8.41 -0.62
N GLY A 129 4.59 -8.43 0.50
CA GLY A 129 5.03 -9.11 1.72
C GLY A 129 5.18 -10.62 1.54
N GLU A 130 4.26 -11.25 0.82
CA GLU A 130 4.19 -12.71 0.64
C GLU A 130 4.30 -13.13 -0.83
N ASP A 131 4.09 -12.21 -1.77
CA ASP A 131 4.13 -12.45 -3.20
C ASP A 131 5.08 -11.48 -3.91
N ALA A 132 5.44 -11.82 -5.14
CA ALA A 132 6.15 -10.95 -6.05
C ALA A 132 5.42 -11.01 -7.39
N LYS A 133 5.14 -9.84 -7.97
CA LYS A 133 4.40 -9.71 -9.22
C LYS A 133 5.24 -8.98 -10.25
N ILE A 134 5.09 -9.38 -11.51
CA ILE A 134 5.57 -8.62 -12.65
C ILE A 134 4.37 -8.28 -13.52
N ILE A 135 4.22 -7.01 -13.85
CA ILE A 135 3.10 -6.47 -14.62
C ILE A 135 3.68 -5.89 -15.91
N TYR A 136 3.20 -6.38 -17.03
CA TYR A 136 3.55 -5.88 -18.36
C TYR A 136 2.43 -4.98 -18.86
N PHE A 137 2.78 -3.83 -19.45
CA PHE A 137 1.83 -2.86 -20.00
C PHE A 137 1.84 -2.80 -21.53
N THR A 138 2.80 -3.47 -22.17
CA THR A 138 2.93 -3.48 -23.64
C THR A 138 1.93 -4.44 -24.26
N GLY A 139 0.99 -3.92 -25.04
CA GLY A 139 -0.03 -4.75 -25.72
C GLY A 139 -1.23 -5.15 -24.87
N GLY A 140 -1.38 -4.56 -23.71
CA GLY A 140 -2.40 -4.83 -22.70
C GLY A 140 -1.76 -5.04 -21.33
N VAL A 141 -2.58 -5.11 -20.28
CA VAL A 141 -2.09 -5.38 -18.93
C VAL A 141 -2.05 -6.90 -18.71
N GLU A 142 -0.85 -7.45 -18.51
CA GLU A 142 -0.62 -8.86 -18.18
C GLU A 142 0.12 -8.93 -16.84
N GLU A 143 -0.44 -9.63 -15.87
CA GLU A 143 0.18 -9.88 -14.57
C GLU A 143 0.67 -11.32 -14.48
N ARG A 144 1.88 -11.50 -13.96
CA ARG A 144 2.42 -12.80 -13.54
C ARG A 144 2.90 -12.70 -12.11
N MET A 145 2.44 -13.64 -11.30
CA MET A 145 2.73 -13.68 -9.86
C MET A 145 3.53 -14.94 -9.51
N ASN A 146 4.46 -14.80 -8.57
CA ASN A 146 5.11 -15.93 -7.92
C ASN A 146 4.14 -16.55 -6.90
N GLY A 147 3.59 -17.70 -7.21
CA GLY A 147 2.47 -18.30 -6.45
C GLY A 147 2.84 -19.32 -5.39
N VAL A 148 4.12 -19.67 -5.18
CA VAL A 148 4.49 -20.87 -4.40
C VAL A 148 5.63 -20.67 -3.40
N CYS A 149 6.38 -19.58 -3.43
CA CYS A 149 7.56 -19.41 -2.58
C CYS A 149 7.75 -17.94 -2.22
N ALA A 150 8.05 -17.68 -0.94
CA ALA A 150 8.38 -16.33 -0.46
C ALA A 150 9.77 -15.82 -0.97
N GLY A 151 10.53 -16.63 -1.71
CA GLY A 151 11.78 -16.21 -2.35
C GLY A 151 11.54 -15.04 -3.31
N GLY A 152 12.29 -13.94 -3.13
CA GLY A 152 12.14 -12.72 -3.92
C GLY A 152 11.03 -11.77 -3.45
N THR A 153 10.37 -12.07 -2.34
CA THR A 153 9.33 -11.21 -1.73
C THR A 153 9.91 -10.26 -0.69
N GLY A 154 9.11 -9.31 -0.22
CA GLY A 154 9.48 -8.43 0.89
C GLY A 154 9.82 -9.20 2.17
N SER A 155 9.09 -10.29 2.48
CA SER A 155 9.42 -11.16 3.63
C SER A 155 10.78 -11.84 3.49
N PHE A 156 11.19 -12.19 2.27
CA PHE A 156 12.54 -12.71 2.03
C PHE A 156 13.61 -11.64 2.30
N ILE A 157 13.40 -10.41 1.82
CA ILE A 157 14.30 -9.28 2.08
C ILE A 157 14.42 -9.02 3.59
N ASP A 158 13.31 -9.01 4.32
CA ASP A 158 13.31 -8.86 5.77
C ASP A 158 14.11 -9.97 6.49
N GLN A 159 13.99 -11.20 6.02
CA GLN A 159 14.75 -12.32 6.58
C GLN A 159 16.25 -12.19 6.32
N MET A 160 16.63 -11.70 5.15
CA MET A 160 18.05 -11.43 4.84
C MET A 160 18.58 -10.29 5.70
N ALA A 161 17.84 -9.20 5.84
CA ALA A 161 18.21 -8.10 6.72
C ALA A 161 18.36 -8.58 8.19
N ALA A 162 17.46 -9.41 8.67
CA ALA A 162 17.53 -9.97 10.01
C ALA A 162 18.75 -10.87 10.22
N LEU A 163 19.15 -11.70 9.24
CA LEU A 163 20.38 -12.48 9.27
C LEU A 163 21.64 -11.61 9.41
N LEU A 164 21.63 -10.45 8.75
CA LEU A 164 22.71 -9.46 8.81
C LEU A 164 22.55 -8.49 10.01
N LYS A 165 21.59 -8.73 10.90
CA LYS A 165 21.28 -7.93 12.09
C LYS A 165 20.99 -6.45 11.74
N THR A 166 20.26 -6.23 10.67
CA THR A 166 19.87 -4.91 10.17
C THR A 166 18.40 -4.93 9.73
N ASP A 167 17.93 -3.85 9.12
CA ASP A 167 16.63 -3.71 8.47
C ASP A 167 16.78 -3.54 6.94
N ALA A 168 15.68 -3.34 6.23
CA ALA A 168 15.70 -3.18 4.78
C ALA A 168 16.54 -1.97 4.33
N ALA A 169 16.56 -0.88 5.09
CA ALA A 169 17.37 0.31 4.78
C ALA A 169 18.86 0.00 4.95
N GLY A 170 19.25 -0.61 6.08
CA GLY A 170 20.62 -1.02 6.32
C GLY A 170 21.11 -2.12 5.36
N LEU A 171 20.21 -3.02 4.90
CA LEU A 171 20.54 -3.97 3.84
C LEU A 171 20.87 -3.25 2.53
N ASN A 172 20.12 -2.20 2.19
CA ASN A 172 20.38 -1.37 1.02
C ASN A 172 21.75 -0.65 1.12
N ASP A 173 22.09 -0.14 2.31
CA ASP A 173 23.37 0.51 2.56
C ASP A 173 24.55 -0.47 2.43
N LEU A 174 24.38 -1.70 2.93
CA LEU A 174 25.36 -2.77 2.74
C LEU A 174 25.52 -3.14 1.26
N ALA A 175 24.39 -3.25 0.53
CA ALA A 175 24.40 -3.55 -0.89
C ALA A 175 25.06 -2.44 -1.73
N ALA A 176 24.89 -1.17 -1.37
CA ALA A 176 25.55 -0.05 -2.04
C ALA A 176 27.09 -0.08 -1.92
N ASN A 177 27.62 -0.72 -0.88
CA ASN A 177 29.07 -0.87 -0.61
C ASN A 177 29.62 -2.25 -1.01
N TYR A 178 28.97 -2.96 -1.91
CA TYR A 178 29.43 -4.27 -2.36
C TYR A 178 30.78 -4.18 -3.07
N HIS A 179 31.61 -5.22 -2.93
CA HIS A 179 32.89 -5.35 -3.61
C HIS A 179 32.88 -6.47 -4.65
N GLU A 180 32.06 -7.49 -4.45
CA GLU A 180 31.97 -8.64 -5.30
C GLU A 180 30.55 -9.20 -5.29
N ILE A 181 30.08 -9.72 -6.42
CA ILE A 181 28.76 -10.36 -6.55
C ILE A 181 28.96 -11.87 -6.54
N TYR A 182 28.40 -12.52 -5.54
CA TYR A 182 28.43 -13.99 -5.42
C TYR A 182 27.18 -14.59 -6.04
N PRO A 183 27.31 -15.70 -6.80
CA PRO A 183 26.13 -16.42 -7.27
C PRO A 183 25.42 -17.09 -6.09
N ILE A 184 24.15 -16.81 -5.93
CA ILE A 184 23.28 -17.45 -4.94
C ILE A 184 22.15 -18.19 -5.64
N ALA A 185 21.47 -19.12 -4.95
CA ALA A 185 20.33 -19.83 -5.47
C ALA A 185 19.20 -18.86 -5.84
N ALA A 186 18.94 -18.69 -7.13
CA ALA A 186 17.94 -17.74 -7.63
C ALA A 186 16.47 -18.25 -7.51
N ARG A 187 16.27 -19.53 -7.23
CA ARG A 187 14.94 -20.17 -7.27
C ARG A 187 14.43 -20.57 -5.90
N CYS A 188 15.30 -20.89 -4.97
CA CYS A 188 14.93 -21.39 -3.66
C CYS A 188 15.40 -20.44 -2.56
N GLY A 189 14.47 -19.76 -1.88
CA GLY A 189 14.78 -18.84 -0.79
C GLY A 189 15.45 -19.51 0.41
N VAL A 190 15.33 -20.84 0.56
CA VAL A 190 16.06 -21.58 1.63
C VAL A 190 17.54 -21.70 1.27
N PHE A 191 17.85 -22.13 0.06
CA PHE A 191 19.25 -22.22 -0.38
C PHE A 191 19.90 -20.84 -0.51
N ALA A 192 19.18 -19.84 -1.02
CA ALA A 192 19.68 -18.47 -1.07
C ALA A 192 20.06 -17.90 0.31
N LYS A 193 19.53 -18.45 1.40
CA LYS A 193 19.92 -18.06 2.77
C LYS A 193 21.20 -18.74 3.24
N SER A 194 21.50 -19.92 2.70
CA SER A 194 22.68 -20.68 3.10
C SER A 194 23.91 -20.35 2.25
N ASP A 195 23.68 -19.77 1.06
CA ASP A 195 24.73 -19.32 0.15
C ASP A 195 25.30 -17.96 0.57
#